data_7cf068c90daad7ce510d2d51426c3b7d
#
_entry.id   7cf068c90daad7ce510d2d51426c3b7d
#
_cell.length_a   1.000
_cell.length_b   1.000
_cell.length_c   1.000
_cell.angle_alpha   90.00
_cell.angle_beta   90.00
_cell.angle_gamma   90.00
#
_symmetry.space_group_name_H-M   'P 1'
#
loop_
_entity.id
_entity.type
_entity.pdbx_description
1 polymer ?
#
loop_
_entity_poly.entity_id
_entity_poly.type
_entity_poly.pdbx_seq_one_letter_code
_entity_poly.pdbx_strand_id
1 'polypeptide(L)'
;MKTPLYDLHIKYGAKIVDFHGWKMPLQYSGIIEEHVNTRYNVSIFDVSHMGRFEVTGTEAFHVLQMLATNDISILDDNQALYSPICRNDGGIIDDLIIYRINSARYLVVVNASNRIKDFRWISSHSKSAAVITDISDDTVLLAVQGPLALNVIEQVFPKLNLARLKPFDLIITSISAQGETDHDHASEEGKEDMQNTKNELLISRTGYTGEDGFELLFDSSLTSIWEKLLQKGSPYNVKPAGLGARDTLRLEAGLMLYGNEMDETTTPFEVPLKWTVKLEKADFVGKQALSDRPISKKLVGFEVLERRIARHGSRVQINGKVAGRVTSGSYSPTLKKSIGMCFVSPSVSSAQEIEIDIGGKIYRSKITPSTRFYKRK
;
A
#
# COMPACT_ATOMS: atom_id res chain seq x y z
N MET A 1 14.24 -9.98 -10.52
CA MET A 1 14.78 -9.53 -9.23
C MET A 1 14.29 -10.46 -8.11
N LYS A 2 14.96 -10.50 -6.95
CA LYS A 2 14.59 -11.27 -5.76
C LYS A 2 14.60 -10.34 -4.56
N THR A 3 13.70 -10.54 -3.60
CA THR A 3 13.78 -9.86 -2.31
C THR A 3 14.84 -10.51 -1.42
N PRO A 4 15.32 -9.86 -0.36
CA PRO A 4 16.24 -10.48 0.61
C PRO A 4 15.68 -11.75 1.26
N LEU A 5 14.35 -11.91 1.28
CA LEU A 5 13.64 -13.05 1.89
C LEU A 5 13.36 -14.20 0.90
N TYR A 6 13.83 -14.11 -0.35
CA TYR A 6 13.50 -15.08 -1.39
C TYR A 6 13.76 -16.53 -0.98
N ASP A 7 14.92 -16.82 -0.38
CA ASP A 7 15.29 -18.18 0.01
C ASP A 7 14.43 -18.70 1.18
N LEU A 8 13.99 -17.80 2.06
CA LEU A 8 13.00 -18.12 3.10
C LEU A 8 11.65 -18.47 2.48
N HIS A 9 11.21 -17.76 1.44
CA HIS A 9 9.97 -18.13 0.75
C HIS A 9 10.02 -19.55 0.20
N ILE A 10 11.13 -19.93 -0.42
CA ILE A 10 11.33 -21.31 -0.90
C ILE A 10 11.32 -22.30 0.26
N LYS A 11 12.06 -22.01 1.35
CA LYS A 11 12.10 -22.85 2.56
C LYS A 11 10.72 -23.10 3.15
N TYR A 12 9.84 -22.07 3.14
CA TYR A 12 8.46 -22.15 3.64
C TYR A 12 7.45 -22.65 2.60
N GLY A 13 7.90 -23.17 1.46
CA GLY A 13 7.05 -23.84 0.46
C GLY A 13 6.20 -22.88 -0.39
N ALA A 14 6.63 -21.64 -0.57
CA ALA A 14 5.89 -20.68 -1.38
C ALA A 14 5.83 -21.08 -2.86
N LYS A 15 4.66 -20.94 -3.47
CA LYS A 15 4.52 -20.92 -4.93
C LYS A 15 4.98 -19.58 -5.48
N ILE A 16 6.16 -19.55 -6.10
CA ILE A 16 6.75 -18.34 -6.66
C ILE A 16 6.19 -18.04 -8.04
N VAL A 17 5.94 -16.73 -8.29
CA VAL A 17 5.55 -16.19 -9.60
C VAL A 17 6.45 -15.03 -9.98
N ASP A 18 6.44 -14.68 -11.26
CA ASP A 18 6.98 -13.40 -11.72
C ASP A 18 5.92 -12.31 -11.53
N PHE A 19 6.27 -11.30 -10.77
CA PHE A 19 5.44 -10.12 -10.53
C PHE A 19 6.21 -8.86 -10.92
N HIS A 20 5.98 -8.37 -12.14
CA HIS A 20 6.69 -7.22 -12.71
C HIS A 20 8.23 -7.34 -12.63
N GLY A 21 8.75 -8.56 -12.93
CA GLY A 21 10.19 -8.87 -12.89
C GLY A 21 10.72 -9.28 -11.50
N TRP A 22 9.89 -9.24 -10.46
CA TRP A 22 10.21 -9.76 -9.13
C TRP A 22 9.75 -11.20 -8.95
N LYS A 23 10.59 -12.05 -8.36
CA LYS A 23 10.22 -13.41 -7.94
C LYS A 23 9.55 -13.34 -6.58
N MET A 24 8.21 -13.37 -6.56
CA MET A 24 7.39 -13.16 -5.37
C MET A 24 6.53 -14.38 -5.03
N PRO A 25 6.23 -14.60 -3.73
CA PRO A 25 5.30 -15.63 -3.32
C PRO A 25 3.87 -15.25 -3.76
N LEU A 26 3.26 -16.09 -4.59
CA LEU A 26 1.83 -15.96 -4.90
C LEU A 26 0.98 -16.45 -3.71
N GLN A 27 1.38 -17.57 -3.13
CA GLN A 27 0.75 -18.22 -1.98
C GLN A 27 1.70 -19.24 -1.34
N TYR A 28 1.38 -19.64 -0.11
CA TYR A 28 2.00 -20.75 0.63
C TYR A 28 1.00 -21.89 0.83
N SER A 29 0.01 -21.70 1.68
CA SER A 29 -1.04 -22.70 1.95
C SER A 29 -2.23 -22.60 0.99
N GLY A 30 -2.46 -21.42 0.42
CA GLY A 30 -3.55 -21.14 -0.51
C GLY A 30 -4.19 -19.78 -0.31
N ILE A 31 -4.56 -19.13 -1.41
CA ILE A 31 -5.06 -17.73 -1.41
C ILE A 31 -6.22 -17.54 -0.42
N ILE A 32 -7.21 -18.46 -0.44
CA ILE A 32 -8.40 -18.34 0.42
C ILE A 32 -8.03 -18.55 1.89
N GLU A 33 -7.19 -19.55 2.18
CA GLU A 33 -6.75 -19.85 3.55
C GLU A 33 -5.96 -18.68 4.15
N GLU A 34 -5.01 -18.15 3.40
CA GLU A 34 -4.18 -17.00 3.82
C GLU A 34 -5.02 -15.74 4.02
N HIS A 35 -6.00 -15.51 3.13
CA HIS A 35 -6.95 -14.41 3.27
C HIS A 35 -7.77 -14.54 4.57
N VAL A 36 -8.35 -15.71 4.80
CA VAL A 36 -9.15 -15.97 6.00
C VAL A 36 -8.29 -15.86 7.26
N ASN A 37 -7.04 -16.37 7.22
CA ASN A 37 -6.11 -16.22 8.33
C ASN A 37 -5.84 -14.75 8.66
N THR A 38 -5.65 -13.91 7.65
CA THR A 38 -5.45 -12.47 7.83
C THR A 38 -6.67 -11.79 8.46
N ARG A 39 -7.90 -12.22 8.11
CA ARG A 39 -9.14 -11.65 8.66
C ARG A 39 -9.38 -12.02 10.13
N TYR A 40 -8.96 -13.20 10.57
CA TYR A 40 -9.26 -13.71 11.91
C TYR A 40 -8.06 -13.82 12.85
N ASN A 41 -6.86 -13.88 12.31
CA ASN A 41 -5.62 -14.06 13.06
C ASN A 41 -4.56 -13.04 12.63
N VAL A 42 -3.40 -13.51 12.15
CA VAL A 42 -2.30 -12.66 11.63
C VAL A 42 -1.64 -13.32 10.42
N SER A 43 -1.31 -12.52 9.44
CA SER A 43 -0.46 -12.96 8.34
C SER A 43 0.72 -12.00 8.12
N ILE A 44 1.85 -12.55 7.66
CA ILE A 44 3.05 -11.80 7.31
C ILE A 44 3.19 -11.80 5.80
N PHE A 45 3.32 -10.61 5.23
CA PHE A 45 3.58 -10.40 3.80
C PHE A 45 4.96 -9.80 3.60
N ASP A 46 5.76 -10.39 2.72
CA ASP A 46 6.93 -9.72 2.18
C ASP A 46 6.48 -8.68 1.14
N VAL A 47 6.76 -7.43 1.41
CA VAL A 47 6.49 -6.30 0.52
C VAL A 47 7.78 -5.55 0.15
N SER A 48 8.95 -6.22 0.31
CA SER A 48 10.27 -5.66 0.02
C SER A 48 10.52 -5.34 -1.46
N HIS A 49 9.62 -5.73 -2.35
CA HIS A 49 9.66 -5.34 -3.76
C HIS A 49 9.23 -3.88 -3.99
N MET A 50 8.54 -3.23 -3.03
CA MET A 50 8.17 -1.82 -3.11
C MET A 50 9.41 -0.92 -3.07
N GLY A 51 9.35 0.26 -3.70
CA GLY A 51 10.42 1.25 -3.61
C GLY A 51 10.41 1.97 -2.26
N ARG A 52 11.59 2.26 -1.73
CA ARG A 52 11.78 3.00 -0.48
C ARG A 52 12.85 4.05 -0.70
N PHE A 53 12.44 5.32 -0.56
CA PHE A 53 13.34 6.46 -0.75
C PHE A 53 13.46 7.23 0.56
N GLU A 54 14.68 7.47 0.97
CA GLU A 54 14.97 8.43 2.01
C GLU A 54 15.14 9.81 1.39
N VAL A 55 14.45 10.80 1.91
CA VAL A 55 14.53 12.20 1.48
C VAL A 55 15.01 13.02 2.67
N THR A 56 16.22 13.58 2.56
CA THR A 56 16.90 14.27 3.67
C THR A 56 17.33 15.68 3.28
N GLY A 57 17.58 16.49 4.30
CA GLY A 57 18.07 17.86 4.15
C GLY A 57 17.01 18.93 4.42
N THR A 58 17.44 20.19 4.43
CA THR A 58 16.59 21.33 4.81
C THR A 58 15.44 21.60 3.83
N GLU A 59 15.56 21.16 2.58
CA GLU A 59 14.52 21.27 1.55
C GLU A 59 13.64 20.01 1.39
N ALA A 60 13.86 18.96 2.18
CA ALA A 60 13.11 17.70 2.08
C ALA A 60 11.59 17.92 2.20
N PHE A 61 11.16 18.71 3.18
CA PHE A 61 9.76 19.10 3.34
C PHE A 61 9.21 19.80 2.09
N HIS A 62 9.91 20.79 1.58
CA HIS A 62 9.40 21.61 0.46
C HIS A 62 9.28 20.81 -0.82
N VAL A 63 10.23 19.89 -1.11
CA VAL A 63 10.15 18.98 -2.26
C VAL A 63 8.93 18.08 -2.15
N LEU A 64 8.75 17.42 -1.02
CA LEU A 64 7.62 16.50 -0.83
C LEU A 64 6.28 17.23 -0.77
N GLN A 65 6.22 18.42 -0.15
CA GLN A 65 5.01 19.24 -0.10
C GLN A 65 4.58 19.73 -1.48
N MET A 66 5.53 20.03 -2.36
CA MET A 66 5.26 20.43 -3.74
C MET A 66 4.77 19.24 -4.61
N LEU A 67 5.21 18.03 -4.34
CA LEU A 67 4.86 16.84 -5.13
C LEU A 67 3.56 16.18 -4.65
N ALA A 68 3.32 16.12 -3.35
CA ALA A 68 2.14 15.48 -2.76
C ALA A 68 0.87 16.30 -3.05
N THR A 69 -0.21 15.63 -3.47
CA THR A 69 -1.52 16.29 -3.55
C THR A 69 -2.12 16.54 -2.17
N ASN A 70 -1.73 15.73 -1.17
CA ASN A 70 -2.10 15.90 0.22
C ASN A 70 -1.20 16.93 0.92
N ASP A 71 -1.58 17.37 2.09
CA ASP A 71 -0.84 18.37 2.88
C ASP A 71 0.03 17.66 3.92
N ILE A 72 1.35 17.60 3.67
CA ILE A 72 2.29 16.99 4.61
C ILE A 72 2.66 17.90 5.78
N SER A 73 2.25 19.18 5.75
CA SER A 73 2.48 20.11 6.86
C SER A 73 1.70 19.76 8.13
N ILE A 74 0.65 18.92 7.98
CA ILE A 74 -0.14 18.43 9.12
C ILE A 74 0.53 17.32 9.91
N LEU A 75 1.63 16.74 9.38
CA LEU A 75 2.34 15.67 10.06
C LEU A 75 3.21 16.22 11.20
N ASP A 76 3.06 15.64 12.35
CA ASP A 76 4.08 15.69 13.41
C ASP A 76 5.21 14.70 13.12
N ASP A 77 6.32 14.80 13.85
CA ASP A 77 7.39 13.83 13.78
C ASP A 77 6.87 12.44 14.19
N ASN A 78 7.36 11.40 13.53
CA ASN A 78 6.89 10.01 13.69
C ASN A 78 5.44 9.78 13.24
N GLN A 79 4.99 10.50 12.23
CA GLN A 79 3.70 10.28 11.57
C GLN A 79 3.85 10.07 10.07
N ALA A 80 2.85 9.45 9.47
CA ALA A 80 2.79 9.20 8.04
C ALA A 80 1.45 9.66 7.44
N LEU A 81 1.44 9.87 6.12
CA LEU A 81 0.21 10.05 5.36
C LEU A 81 0.31 9.39 3.98
N TYR A 82 -0.85 9.07 3.45
CA TYR A 82 -1.02 8.60 2.08
C TYR A 82 -1.30 9.78 1.14
N SER A 83 -0.64 9.81 0.00
CA SER A 83 -0.84 10.83 -1.02
C SER A 83 -0.55 10.30 -2.42
N PRO A 84 -1.38 10.59 -3.42
CA PRO A 84 -0.94 10.58 -4.79
C PRO A 84 0.10 11.66 -5.05
N ILE A 85 0.96 11.41 -6.04
CA ILE A 85 1.74 12.41 -6.76
C ILE A 85 1.25 12.46 -8.20
N CYS A 86 1.18 13.65 -8.77
CA CYS A 86 0.57 13.87 -10.09
C CYS A 86 1.53 14.53 -11.06
N ARG A 87 1.24 14.36 -12.35
CA ARG A 87 1.81 15.14 -13.45
C ARG A 87 1.19 16.53 -13.47
N ASN A 88 1.77 17.43 -14.28
CA ASN A 88 1.24 18.78 -14.50
C ASN A 88 -0.19 18.78 -15.06
N ASP A 89 -0.60 17.72 -15.78
CA ASP A 89 -1.94 17.55 -16.33
C ASP A 89 -2.94 16.90 -15.36
N GLY A 90 -2.53 16.63 -14.11
CA GLY A 90 -3.34 16.03 -13.06
C GLY A 90 -3.42 14.51 -13.09
N GLY A 91 -2.77 13.83 -14.04
CA GLY A 91 -2.68 12.37 -14.08
C GLY A 91 -1.81 11.82 -12.94
N ILE A 92 -2.22 10.70 -12.33
CA ILE A 92 -1.52 10.10 -11.17
C ILE A 92 -0.25 9.41 -11.65
N ILE A 93 0.91 9.88 -11.19
CA ILE A 93 2.20 9.22 -11.41
C ILE A 93 2.31 7.98 -10.55
N ASP A 94 2.03 8.12 -9.25
CA ASP A 94 1.96 7.03 -8.28
C ASP A 94 1.13 7.45 -7.06
N ASP A 95 0.77 6.46 -6.24
CA ASP A 95 0.27 6.63 -4.88
C ASP A 95 1.31 6.10 -3.90
N LEU A 96 1.59 6.88 -2.87
CA LEU A 96 2.70 6.63 -1.97
C LEU A 96 2.35 6.95 -0.52
N ILE A 97 3.15 6.42 0.40
CA ILE A 97 3.09 6.79 1.81
C ILE A 97 4.35 7.61 2.13
N ILE A 98 4.14 8.79 2.71
CA ILE A 98 5.19 9.67 3.19
C ILE A 98 5.23 9.57 4.71
N TYR A 99 6.36 9.18 5.26
CA TYR A 99 6.64 9.12 6.69
C TYR A 99 7.52 10.32 7.05
N ARG A 100 7.09 11.15 7.98
CA ARG A 100 7.92 12.19 8.58
C ARG A 100 8.63 11.60 9.79
N ILE A 101 9.93 11.43 9.70
CA ILE A 101 10.77 10.98 10.80
C ILE A 101 11.11 12.16 11.71
N ASN A 102 11.57 13.25 11.08
CA ASN A 102 11.77 14.56 11.71
C ASN A 102 11.67 15.66 10.63
N SER A 103 11.94 16.88 11.00
CA SER A 103 11.84 18.05 10.09
C SER A 103 12.75 17.98 8.86
N ALA A 104 13.85 17.22 8.92
CA ALA A 104 14.86 17.10 7.86
C ALA A 104 15.00 15.69 7.27
N ARG A 105 14.20 14.70 7.73
CA ARG A 105 14.29 13.29 7.29
C ARG A 105 12.89 12.72 7.07
N TYR A 106 12.65 12.26 5.85
CA TYR A 106 11.42 11.60 5.42
C TYR A 106 11.75 10.28 4.75
N LEU A 107 10.84 9.30 4.92
CA LEU A 107 10.83 8.07 4.14
C LEU A 107 9.62 8.09 3.20
N VAL A 108 9.80 7.68 1.96
CA VAL A 108 8.74 7.56 0.96
C VAL A 108 8.68 6.13 0.46
N VAL A 109 7.51 5.49 0.61
CA VAL A 109 7.27 4.13 0.10
C VAL A 109 6.39 4.22 -1.14
N VAL A 110 6.85 3.64 -2.27
CA VAL A 110 6.22 3.74 -3.60
C VAL A 110 5.95 2.36 -4.19
N ASN A 111 5.07 2.28 -5.20
CA ASN A 111 4.77 1.02 -5.88
C ASN A 111 5.99 0.45 -6.62
N ALA A 112 6.16 -0.87 -6.54
CA ALA A 112 7.32 -1.58 -7.09
C ALA A 112 7.55 -1.33 -8.59
N SER A 113 6.48 -1.31 -9.38
CA SER A 113 6.55 -1.05 -10.84
C SER A 113 6.96 0.38 -11.18
N ASN A 114 6.80 1.31 -10.26
CA ASN A 114 7.06 2.73 -10.44
C ASN A 114 8.38 3.21 -9.82
N ARG A 115 9.10 2.37 -9.05
CA ARG A 115 10.31 2.73 -8.30
C ARG A 115 11.26 3.64 -9.08
N ILE A 116 11.64 3.25 -10.31
CA ILE A 116 12.60 4.04 -11.12
C ILE A 116 11.96 5.34 -11.61
N LYS A 117 10.69 5.30 -12.02
CA LYS A 117 9.95 6.48 -12.48
C LYS A 117 9.81 7.50 -11.36
N ASP A 118 9.41 7.06 -10.20
CA ASP A 118 9.17 7.92 -9.04
C ASP A 118 10.46 8.50 -8.48
N PHE A 119 11.53 7.69 -8.40
CA PHE A 119 12.85 8.20 -8.03
C PHE A 119 13.31 9.34 -8.95
N ARG A 120 13.16 9.16 -10.26
CA ARG A 120 13.51 10.20 -11.24
C ARG A 120 12.62 11.43 -11.11
N TRP A 121 11.32 11.22 -10.89
CA TRP A 121 10.36 12.31 -10.74
C TRP A 121 10.66 13.14 -9.50
N ILE A 122 10.83 12.52 -8.34
CA ILE A 122 11.17 13.20 -7.09
C ILE A 122 12.52 13.92 -7.21
N SER A 123 13.54 13.23 -7.76
CA SER A 123 14.88 13.82 -7.95
C SER A 123 14.88 15.00 -8.90
N SER A 124 14.06 14.98 -9.96
CA SER A 124 13.98 16.11 -10.91
C SER A 124 13.36 17.37 -10.32
N HIS A 125 12.60 17.25 -9.24
CA HIS A 125 12.00 18.36 -8.50
C HIS A 125 12.81 18.74 -7.26
N SER A 126 13.87 17.98 -6.95
CA SER A 126 14.76 18.27 -5.84
C SER A 126 15.69 19.42 -6.16
N LYS A 127 15.91 20.31 -5.20
CA LYS A 127 16.93 21.34 -5.20
C LYS A 127 18.15 20.86 -4.42
N SER A 128 19.29 21.54 -4.57
CA SER A 128 20.59 21.14 -4.01
C SER A 128 20.64 20.86 -2.49
N ALA A 129 19.65 21.31 -1.73
CA ALA A 129 19.58 21.13 -0.28
C ALA A 129 18.63 19.97 0.15
N ALA A 130 18.14 19.17 -0.80
CA ALA A 130 17.45 17.92 -0.52
C ALA A 130 18.17 16.75 -1.23
N VAL A 131 18.48 15.71 -0.49
CA VAL A 131 19.13 14.49 -0.99
C VAL A 131 18.10 13.39 -1.01
N ILE A 132 17.95 12.70 -2.15
CA ILE A 132 17.09 11.54 -2.32
C ILE A 132 17.96 10.29 -2.48
N THR A 133 17.81 9.34 -1.57
CA THR A 133 18.56 8.07 -1.59
C THR A 133 17.58 6.92 -1.74
N ASP A 134 17.82 6.05 -2.73
CA ASP A 134 17.04 4.82 -2.88
C ASP A 134 17.66 3.72 -1.99
N ILE A 135 16.96 3.37 -0.91
CA ILE A 135 17.37 2.37 0.08
C ILE A 135 16.65 1.02 -0.11
N SER A 136 15.99 0.82 -1.25
CA SER A 136 15.13 -0.34 -1.48
C SER A 136 15.88 -1.67 -1.46
N ASP A 137 17.12 -1.69 -1.98
CA ASP A 137 17.88 -2.94 -2.08
C ASP A 137 18.61 -3.29 -0.77
N ASP A 138 18.79 -2.29 0.11
CA ASP A 138 19.49 -2.43 1.39
C ASP A 138 18.56 -2.76 2.56
N THR A 139 17.25 -2.78 2.32
CA THR A 139 16.25 -2.94 3.37
C THR A 139 15.22 -4.03 3.07
N VAL A 140 14.59 -4.55 4.13
CA VAL A 140 13.41 -5.41 4.09
C VAL A 140 12.20 -4.61 4.55
N LEU A 141 11.07 -4.78 3.87
CA LEU A 141 9.77 -4.27 4.30
C LEU A 141 8.81 -5.44 4.48
N LEU A 142 8.34 -5.63 5.73
CA LEU A 142 7.35 -6.64 6.08
C LEU A 142 6.03 -5.98 6.49
N ALA A 143 4.91 -6.57 6.07
CA ALA A 143 3.59 -6.21 6.59
C ALA A 143 3.04 -7.35 7.46
N VAL A 144 2.80 -7.07 8.74
CA VAL A 144 2.20 -7.99 9.73
C VAL A 144 0.77 -7.53 9.94
N GLN A 145 -0.20 -8.27 9.41
CA GLN A 145 -1.56 -7.81 9.22
C GLN A 145 -2.58 -8.77 9.82
N GLY A 146 -3.59 -8.23 10.49
CA GLY A 146 -4.69 -8.98 11.09
C GLY A 146 -5.04 -8.47 12.49
N PRO A 147 -6.20 -8.88 13.04
CA PRO A 147 -6.68 -8.38 14.34
C PRO A 147 -5.75 -8.68 15.53
N LEU A 148 -4.88 -9.69 15.41
CA LEU A 148 -3.91 -10.07 16.45
C LEU A 148 -2.48 -9.61 16.13
N ALA A 149 -2.30 -8.71 15.14
CA ALA A 149 -0.97 -8.24 14.74
C ALA A 149 -0.20 -7.56 15.87
N LEU A 150 -0.87 -6.72 16.67
CA LEU A 150 -0.25 -6.07 17.85
C LEU A 150 0.33 -7.11 18.81
N ASN A 151 -0.45 -8.15 19.14
CA ASN A 151 0.00 -9.20 20.05
C ASN A 151 1.28 -9.89 19.57
N VAL A 152 1.37 -10.15 18.26
CA VAL A 152 2.55 -10.78 17.67
C VAL A 152 3.78 -9.88 17.77
N ILE A 153 3.63 -8.61 17.41
CA ILE A 153 4.76 -7.69 17.37
C ILE A 153 5.28 -7.41 18.78
N GLU A 154 4.39 -7.29 19.77
CA GLU A 154 4.76 -7.16 21.20
C GLU A 154 5.50 -8.39 21.74
N GLN A 155 5.23 -9.62 21.23
CA GLN A 155 6.02 -10.80 21.57
C GLN A 155 7.43 -10.76 21.00
N VAL A 156 7.62 -10.12 19.86
CA VAL A 156 8.95 -10.00 19.22
C VAL A 156 9.72 -8.82 19.79
N PHE A 157 9.04 -7.71 20.05
CA PHE A 157 9.62 -6.45 20.54
C PHE A 157 8.96 -5.99 21.85
N PRO A 158 9.11 -6.73 22.95
CA PRO A 158 8.33 -6.53 24.18
C PRO A 158 8.66 -5.23 24.94
N LYS A 159 9.76 -4.57 24.57
CA LYS A 159 10.17 -3.30 25.18
C LYS A 159 9.49 -2.08 24.54
N LEU A 160 8.83 -2.26 23.37
CA LEU A 160 8.19 -1.18 22.64
C LEU A 160 6.71 -1.08 23.04
N ASN A 161 6.26 0.11 23.41
CA ASN A 161 4.85 0.38 23.69
C ASN A 161 4.07 0.67 22.41
N LEU A 162 3.80 -0.37 21.61
CA LEU A 162 3.18 -0.27 20.28
C LEU A 162 1.66 -0.07 20.37
N ALA A 163 1.03 -0.41 21.48
CA ALA A 163 -0.41 -0.21 21.70
C ALA A 163 -0.81 1.29 21.63
N ARG A 164 0.11 2.20 21.94
CA ARG A 164 -0.12 3.66 21.87
C ARG A 164 -0.19 4.23 20.46
N LEU A 165 0.39 3.52 19.48
CA LEU A 165 0.42 4.01 18.10
C LEU A 165 -1.00 4.08 17.53
N LYS A 166 -1.37 5.23 16.99
CA LYS A 166 -2.57 5.39 16.19
C LYS A 166 -2.31 4.94 14.74
N PRO A 167 -3.34 4.69 13.92
CA PRO A 167 -3.13 4.49 12.49
C PRO A 167 -2.30 5.64 11.89
N PHE A 168 -1.29 5.27 11.11
CA PHE A 168 -0.29 6.15 10.50
C PHE A 168 0.75 6.75 11.47
N ASP A 169 0.74 6.43 12.77
CA ASP A 169 1.88 6.70 13.64
C ASP A 169 2.99 5.65 13.40
N LEU A 170 4.22 6.03 13.72
CA LEU A 170 5.38 5.15 13.66
C LEU A 170 6.28 5.30 14.89
N ILE A 171 7.17 4.35 15.06
CA ILE A 171 8.27 4.40 16.02
C ILE A 171 9.55 3.97 15.31
N ILE A 172 10.66 4.60 15.66
CA ILE A 172 11.99 4.19 15.24
C ILE A 172 12.78 3.82 16.47
N THR A 173 13.49 2.71 16.40
CA THR A 173 14.31 2.20 17.49
C THR A 173 15.58 1.56 16.95
N SER A 174 16.61 1.48 17.77
CA SER A 174 17.79 0.71 17.45
C SER A 174 17.51 -0.79 17.57
N ILE A 175 18.10 -1.57 16.68
CA ILE A 175 17.97 -3.02 16.65
C ILE A 175 19.34 -3.67 16.52
N SER A 176 19.63 -4.68 17.36
CA SER A 176 20.87 -5.43 17.29
C SER A 176 20.92 -6.41 16.12
N ALA A 177 22.10 -6.92 15.79
CA ALA A 177 22.28 -7.97 14.80
C ALA A 177 21.48 -9.26 15.12
N GLN A 178 21.14 -9.48 16.39
CA GLN A 178 20.29 -10.57 16.85
C GLN A 178 18.79 -10.24 16.72
N GLY A 179 18.45 -9.02 16.26
CA GLY A 179 17.06 -8.55 16.13
C GLY A 179 16.41 -8.28 17.49
N GLU A 180 17.15 -7.78 18.47
CA GLU A 180 16.66 -7.33 19.76
C GLU A 180 16.69 -5.80 19.80
N THR A 181 15.63 -5.19 20.32
CA THR A 181 15.56 -3.74 20.48
C THR A 181 16.17 -3.31 21.82
N ASP A 182 16.94 -2.22 21.81
CA ASP A 182 17.38 -1.56 23.02
C ASP A 182 16.22 -0.88 23.75
N HIS A 183 16.43 -0.45 25.00
CA HIS A 183 15.41 0.26 25.76
C HIS A 183 14.98 1.54 25.05
N ASP A 184 13.71 1.92 25.27
CA ASP A 184 13.03 3.13 24.81
C ASP A 184 13.95 4.37 24.89
N HIS A 185 14.78 4.56 23.88
CA HIS A 185 15.32 5.87 23.54
C HIS A 185 14.35 6.47 22.52
N ALA A 186 13.16 6.85 22.99
CA ALA A 186 12.52 8.02 22.42
C ALA A 186 13.48 9.17 22.76
N SER A 187 14.52 9.32 21.95
CA SER A 187 15.55 10.32 22.17
C SER A 187 14.93 11.70 22.03
N GLU A 188 14.74 12.38 23.15
CA GLU A 188 14.51 13.82 23.21
C GLU A 188 15.73 14.62 22.69
N GLU A 189 16.80 13.95 22.26
CA GLU A 189 18.02 14.56 21.75
C GLU A 189 18.28 14.12 20.30
N GLY A 190 17.67 14.84 19.37
CA GLY A 190 17.99 14.79 17.93
C GLY A 190 19.37 15.38 17.60
N LYS A 191 20.44 14.76 18.06
CA LYS A 191 21.82 15.14 17.67
C LYS A 191 22.75 13.94 17.80
N GLU A 192 22.58 12.90 16.97
CA GLU A 192 23.70 11.99 16.68
C GLU A 192 23.57 11.44 15.26
N ASP A 193 24.68 11.58 14.55
CA ASP A 193 25.08 11.06 13.23
C ASP A 193 24.05 10.45 12.29
N MET A 194 23.67 11.23 11.26
CA MET A 194 22.78 10.93 10.14
C MET A 194 23.30 9.85 9.15
N GLN A 195 24.15 8.90 9.55
CA GLN A 195 24.79 7.97 8.59
C GLN A 195 24.66 6.48 8.89
N ASN A 196 23.96 6.04 9.94
CA ASN A 196 23.94 4.60 10.27
C ASN A 196 22.52 4.01 10.33
N THR A 197 21.85 3.89 9.17
CA THR A 197 20.55 3.20 9.03
C THR A 197 20.62 1.68 9.25
N LYS A 198 21.82 1.11 9.34
CA LYS A 198 22.05 -0.34 9.46
C LYS A 198 21.49 -0.97 10.74
N ASN A 199 21.24 -0.18 11.77
CA ASN A 199 20.74 -0.66 13.06
C ASN A 199 19.39 -0.04 13.42
N GLU A 200 18.65 0.47 12.44
CA GLU A 200 17.32 1.03 12.67
C GLU A 200 16.22 0.01 12.35
N LEU A 201 15.20 -0.02 13.20
CA LEU A 201 13.91 -0.65 12.95
C LEU A 201 12.83 0.43 13.00
N LEU A 202 12.17 0.65 11.89
CA LEU A 202 10.96 1.47 11.82
C LEU A 202 9.75 0.54 11.88
N ILE A 203 8.82 0.82 12.78
CA ILE A 203 7.52 0.13 12.87
C ILE A 203 6.43 1.18 12.71
N SER A 204 5.60 1.05 11.68
CA SER A 204 4.44 1.92 11.47
C SER A 204 3.14 1.15 11.58
N ARG A 205 2.08 1.81 12.10
CA ARG A 205 0.73 1.22 12.14
C ARG A 205 0.01 1.51 10.83
N THR A 206 0.46 0.85 9.77
CA THR A 206 -0.01 0.96 8.39
C THR A 206 -0.28 -0.42 7.80
N GLY A 207 -0.91 -0.47 6.63
CA GLY A 207 -1.17 -1.72 5.93
C GLY A 207 -2.08 -1.58 4.73
N TYR A 208 -2.27 -2.70 4.01
CA TYR A 208 -3.01 -2.76 2.74
C TYR A 208 -4.03 -3.91 2.72
N THR A 209 -4.68 -4.17 3.84
CA THR A 209 -5.59 -5.31 3.99
C THR A 209 -6.99 -4.93 4.46
N GLY A 210 -7.14 -3.74 5.04
CA GLY A 210 -8.35 -3.31 5.72
C GLY A 210 -8.48 -3.84 7.15
N GLU A 211 -7.53 -4.66 7.60
CA GLU A 211 -7.34 -5.04 9.00
C GLU A 211 -6.39 -4.09 9.71
N ASP A 212 -6.27 -4.26 11.03
CA ASP A 212 -5.18 -3.67 11.81
C ASP A 212 -3.87 -4.34 11.44
N GLY A 213 -2.77 -3.60 11.59
CA GLY A 213 -1.49 -4.18 11.29
C GLY A 213 -0.36 -3.17 11.35
N PHE A 214 0.82 -3.70 11.14
CA PHE A 214 2.06 -2.94 11.21
C PHE A 214 2.93 -3.26 10.00
N GLU A 215 3.70 -2.28 9.57
CA GLU A 215 4.75 -2.46 8.60
C GLU A 215 6.10 -2.20 9.26
N LEU A 216 7.05 -3.12 9.03
CA LEU A 216 8.38 -3.13 9.63
C LEU A 216 9.42 -2.92 8.54
N LEU A 217 10.22 -1.86 8.66
CA LEU A 217 11.36 -1.57 7.79
C LEU A 217 12.66 -1.74 8.58
N PHE A 218 13.59 -2.55 8.06
CA PHE A 218 14.87 -2.84 8.69
C PHE A 218 15.93 -3.25 7.65
N ASP A 219 17.19 -3.30 8.06
CA ASP A 219 18.33 -3.68 7.21
C ASP A 219 18.17 -5.09 6.62
N SER A 220 18.55 -5.27 5.36
CA SER A 220 18.40 -6.53 4.62
C SER A 220 19.21 -7.69 5.20
N SER A 221 20.19 -7.46 6.06
CA SER A 221 20.92 -8.49 6.79
C SER A 221 20.11 -9.14 7.92
N LEU A 222 19.04 -8.50 8.40
CA LEU A 222 18.23 -8.94 9.54
C LEU A 222 17.05 -9.85 9.15
N THR A 223 17.21 -10.67 8.11
CA THR A 223 16.16 -11.59 7.62
C THR A 223 15.63 -12.57 8.69
N SER A 224 16.39 -12.81 9.77
CA SER A 224 15.98 -13.61 10.92
C SER A 224 14.72 -13.08 11.63
N ILE A 225 14.37 -11.80 11.46
CA ILE A 225 13.14 -11.21 12.01
C ILE A 225 11.90 -11.91 11.44
N TRP A 226 11.92 -12.33 10.18
CA TRP A 226 10.85 -13.14 9.58
C TRP A 226 10.57 -14.42 10.38
N GLU A 227 11.62 -15.18 10.68
CA GLU A 227 11.49 -16.43 11.44
C GLU A 227 11.10 -16.19 12.91
N LYS A 228 11.61 -15.12 13.52
CA LYS A 228 11.19 -14.70 14.87
C LYS A 228 9.69 -14.38 14.91
N LEU A 229 9.17 -13.64 13.95
CA LEU A 229 7.75 -13.32 13.85
C LEU A 229 6.89 -14.59 13.74
N LEU A 230 7.30 -15.55 12.91
CA LEU A 230 6.59 -16.83 12.77
C LEU A 230 6.66 -17.65 14.07
N GLN A 231 7.83 -17.75 14.69
CA GLN A 231 8.04 -18.54 15.89
C GLN A 231 7.30 -17.94 17.12
N LYS A 232 7.54 -16.67 17.40
CA LYS A 232 6.93 -15.97 18.54
C LYS A 232 5.43 -15.74 18.35
N GLY A 233 5.00 -15.59 17.09
CA GLY A 233 3.59 -15.41 16.72
C GLY A 233 2.79 -16.72 16.63
N SER A 234 3.42 -17.89 16.79
CA SER A 234 2.72 -19.18 16.68
C SER A 234 1.48 -19.33 17.59
N PRO A 235 1.44 -18.81 18.84
CA PRO A 235 0.24 -18.83 19.67
C PRO A 235 -0.94 -18.03 19.08
N TYR A 236 -0.66 -17.09 18.19
CA TYR A 236 -1.64 -16.24 17.50
C TYR A 236 -1.94 -16.69 16.07
N ASN A 237 -1.53 -17.93 15.73
CA ASN A 237 -1.73 -18.52 14.41
C ASN A 237 -1.15 -17.68 13.27
N VAL A 238 0.04 -17.10 13.47
CA VAL A 238 0.76 -16.35 12.43
C VAL A 238 1.12 -17.28 11.28
N LYS A 239 0.79 -16.85 10.05
CA LYS A 239 1.15 -17.57 8.81
C LYS A 239 1.76 -16.62 7.80
N PRO A 240 2.68 -17.08 6.94
CA PRO A 240 3.07 -16.31 5.79
C PRO A 240 1.92 -16.24 4.78
N ALA A 241 1.81 -15.13 4.06
CA ALA A 241 0.82 -14.95 3.02
C ALA A 241 1.43 -14.28 1.78
N GLY A 242 0.92 -14.65 0.62
CA GLY A 242 1.42 -14.18 -0.66
C GLY A 242 0.56 -13.12 -1.33
N LEU A 243 0.98 -12.74 -2.55
CA LEU A 243 0.33 -11.70 -3.36
C LEU A 243 -1.14 -12.01 -3.67
N GLY A 244 -1.51 -13.29 -3.76
CA GLY A 244 -2.90 -13.68 -4.05
C GLY A 244 -3.84 -13.28 -2.91
N ALA A 245 -3.45 -13.52 -1.66
CA ALA A 245 -4.21 -13.09 -0.49
C ALA A 245 -4.17 -11.55 -0.35
N ARG A 246 -3.01 -10.92 -0.59
CA ARG A 246 -2.88 -9.45 -0.59
C ARG A 246 -3.88 -8.81 -1.56
N ASP A 247 -4.03 -9.33 -2.79
CA ASP A 247 -4.96 -8.78 -3.78
C ASP A 247 -6.43 -8.96 -3.39
N THR A 248 -6.82 -10.13 -2.86
CA THR A 248 -8.21 -10.34 -2.42
C THR A 248 -8.57 -9.49 -1.21
N LEU A 249 -7.64 -9.30 -0.26
CA LEU A 249 -7.82 -8.48 0.94
C LEU A 249 -7.96 -6.99 0.60
N ARG A 250 -7.04 -6.45 -0.21
CA ARG A 250 -7.08 -5.03 -0.61
C ARG A 250 -8.35 -4.71 -1.40
N LEU A 251 -8.77 -5.63 -2.31
CA LEU A 251 -9.98 -5.44 -3.11
C LEU A 251 -11.23 -5.38 -2.22
N GLU A 252 -11.37 -6.28 -1.24
CA GLU A 252 -12.46 -6.23 -0.28
C GLU A 252 -12.48 -4.93 0.52
N ALA A 253 -11.30 -4.43 0.92
CA ALA A 253 -11.15 -3.18 1.64
C ALA A 253 -11.38 -1.93 0.77
N GLY A 254 -11.48 -2.11 -0.55
CA GLY A 254 -11.65 -1.00 -1.50
C GLY A 254 -10.38 -0.19 -1.73
N LEU A 255 -9.21 -0.77 -1.44
CA LEU A 255 -7.90 -0.15 -1.67
C LEU A 255 -7.51 -0.34 -3.13
N MET A 256 -7.10 0.74 -3.77
CA MET A 256 -6.77 0.76 -5.18
C MET A 256 -5.36 0.21 -5.42
N LEU A 257 -5.13 -0.29 -6.63
CA LEU A 257 -3.82 -0.75 -7.10
C LEU A 257 -3.40 0.08 -8.30
N TYR A 258 -2.21 0.68 -8.23
CA TYR A 258 -1.63 1.38 -9.38
C TYR A 258 -1.45 0.42 -10.57
N GLY A 259 -1.75 0.88 -11.76
CA GLY A 259 -1.81 0.07 -12.98
C GLY A 259 -3.18 -0.56 -13.25
N ASN A 260 -4.07 -0.64 -12.24
CA ASN A 260 -5.43 -1.12 -12.38
C ASN A 260 -6.45 0.02 -12.25
N GLU A 261 -6.55 0.63 -11.07
CA GLU A 261 -7.47 1.72 -10.75
C GLU A 261 -6.86 3.09 -10.99
N MET A 262 -5.55 3.18 -10.99
CA MET A 262 -4.81 4.44 -11.15
C MET A 262 -3.71 4.27 -12.19
N ASP A 263 -3.51 5.31 -12.98
CA ASP A 263 -2.46 5.48 -13.96
C ASP A 263 -2.29 6.96 -14.31
N GLU A 264 -1.38 7.27 -15.22
CA GLU A 264 -1.11 8.65 -15.66
C GLU A 264 -2.26 9.28 -16.46
N THR A 265 -3.32 8.52 -16.81
CA THR A 265 -4.54 9.04 -17.47
C THR A 265 -5.68 9.29 -16.51
N THR A 266 -5.51 8.88 -15.24
CA THR A 266 -6.52 8.93 -14.18
C THR A 266 -6.19 10.03 -13.19
N THR A 267 -7.18 10.85 -12.80
CA THR A 267 -7.02 11.85 -11.75
C THR A 267 -7.53 11.33 -10.40
N PRO A 268 -7.07 11.89 -9.27
CA PRO A 268 -7.58 11.52 -7.94
C PRO A 268 -9.10 11.76 -7.76
N PHE A 269 -9.72 12.60 -8.60
CA PHE A 269 -11.16 12.86 -8.55
C PHE A 269 -12.00 11.81 -9.28
N GLU A 270 -11.40 11.02 -10.15
CA GLU A 270 -12.05 9.92 -10.88
C GLU A 270 -12.08 8.62 -10.06
N VAL A 271 -11.29 8.56 -9.01
CA VAL A 271 -11.21 7.48 -8.02
C VAL A 271 -11.53 8.02 -6.62
N PRO A 272 -11.77 7.20 -5.59
CA PRO A 272 -12.16 7.69 -4.26
C PRO A 272 -10.98 8.29 -3.47
N LEU A 273 -10.16 9.13 -4.12
CA LEU A 273 -9.01 9.83 -3.53
C LEU A 273 -9.18 11.35 -3.41
N LYS A 274 -10.40 11.88 -3.65
CA LYS A 274 -10.66 13.31 -3.50
C LYS A 274 -10.20 13.87 -2.14
N TRP A 275 -10.28 13.08 -1.08
CA TRP A 275 -9.90 13.48 0.28
C TRP A 275 -8.38 13.75 0.44
N THR A 276 -7.54 13.22 -0.46
CA THR A 276 -6.09 13.43 -0.49
C THR A 276 -5.68 14.67 -1.30
N VAL A 277 -6.61 15.35 -1.97
CA VAL A 277 -6.30 16.52 -2.79
C VAL A 277 -6.64 17.78 -2.01
N LYS A 278 -5.62 18.52 -1.58
CA LYS A 278 -5.73 19.73 -0.78
C LYS A 278 -5.54 20.95 -1.67
N LEU A 279 -6.62 21.36 -2.37
CA LEU A 279 -6.60 22.52 -3.25
C LEU A 279 -6.35 23.84 -2.51
N GLU A 280 -6.56 23.87 -1.19
CA GLU A 280 -6.25 25.00 -0.30
C GLU A 280 -4.76 25.21 -0.03
N LYS A 281 -3.88 24.24 -0.32
CA LYS A 281 -2.42 24.43 -0.26
C LYS A 281 -1.99 25.57 -1.20
N ALA A 282 -0.89 26.22 -0.88
CA ALA A 282 -0.35 27.29 -1.70
C ALA A 282 -0.12 26.83 -3.15
N ASP A 283 0.64 25.74 -3.34
CA ASP A 283 0.83 25.12 -4.64
C ASP A 283 1.26 23.63 -4.51
N PHE A 284 1.05 22.84 -5.57
CA PHE A 284 1.61 21.53 -5.81
C PHE A 284 1.50 21.16 -7.29
N VAL A 285 2.33 20.22 -7.74
CA VAL A 285 2.35 19.79 -9.15
C VAL A 285 1.00 19.22 -9.56
N GLY A 286 0.39 19.78 -10.60
CA GLY A 286 -0.91 19.38 -11.12
C GLY A 286 -2.11 20.09 -10.49
N LYS A 287 -1.92 20.97 -9.50
CA LYS A 287 -3.02 21.68 -8.79
C LYS A 287 -4.00 22.37 -9.75
N GLN A 288 -3.50 23.18 -10.68
CA GLN A 288 -4.35 23.90 -11.64
C GLN A 288 -5.15 22.93 -12.53
N ALA A 289 -4.47 21.91 -13.07
CA ALA A 289 -5.15 20.92 -13.90
C ALA A 289 -6.22 20.15 -13.11
N LEU A 290 -5.96 19.80 -11.84
CA LEU A 290 -6.94 19.12 -10.99
C LEU A 290 -8.14 20.01 -10.67
N SER A 291 -7.96 21.33 -10.58
CA SER A 291 -9.07 22.27 -10.41
C SER A 291 -9.96 22.38 -11.65
N ASP A 292 -9.38 22.35 -12.84
CA ASP A 292 -10.06 22.70 -14.11
C ASP A 292 -10.51 21.49 -14.92
N ARG A 293 -9.83 20.33 -14.75
CA ARG A 293 -10.08 19.16 -15.56
C ARG A 293 -11.43 18.50 -15.23
N PRO A 294 -12.33 18.33 -16.21
CA PRO A 294 -13.61 17.66 -16.00
C PRO A 294 -13.39 16.17 -15.68
N ILE A 295 -14.22 15.61 -14.81
CA ILE A 295 -14.25 14.17 -14.49
C ILE A 295 -14.79 13.44 -15.73
N SER A 296 -13.97 12.62 -16.36
CA SER A 296 -14.31 11.89 -17.59
C SER A 296 -14.82 10.48 -17.34
N LYS A 297 -14.43 9.87 -16.23
CA LYS A 297 -14.79 8.52 -15.78
C LYS A 297 -14.95 8.49 -14.26
N LYS A 298 -15.62 7.49 -13.72
CA LYS A 298 -15.76 7.30 -12.28
C LYS A 298 -15.56 5.84 -11.92
N LEU A 299 -14.73 5.59 -10.91
CA LEU A 299 -14.55 4.26 -10.35
C LEU A 299 -15.75 3.91 -9.46
N VAL A 300 -16.35 2.75 -9.73
CA VAL A 300 -17.43 2.18 -8.93
C VAL A 300 -17.13 0.73 -8.55
N GLY A 301 -17.66 0.29 -7.42
CA GLY A 301 -17.64 -1.13 -7.06
C GLY A 301 -18.82 -1.88 -7.69
N PHE A 302 -18.64 -3.18 -7.90
CA PHE A 302 -19.73 -4.05 -8.37
C PHE A 302 -19.67 -5.46 -7.76
N GLU A 303 -20.81 -6.13 -7.77
CA GLU A 303 -20.97 -7.54 -7.43
C GLU A 303 -21.57 -8.26 -8.65
N VAL A 304 -20.93 -9.34 -9.12
CA VAL A 304 -21.48 -10.23 -10.15
C VAL A 304 -22.50 -11.14 -9.50
N LEU A 305 -23.71 -11.21 -10.06
CA LEU A 305 -24.80 -11.97 -9.45
C LEU A 305 -24.62 -13.49 -9.58
N GLU A 306 -23.82 -13.93 -10.55
CA GLU A 306 -23.48 -15.33 -10.75
C GLU A 306 -22.05 -15.64 -10.26
N ARG A 307 -21.71 -16.94 -10.10
CA ARG A 307 -20.39 -17.40 -9.69
C ARG A 307 -19.37 -17.28 -10.85
N ARG A 308 -19.11 -16.04 -11.28
CA ARG A 308 -18.13 -15.70 -12.32
C ARG A 308 -17.29 -14.52 -11.88
N ILE A 309 -16.00 -14.57 -12.15
CA ILE A 309 -15.05 -13.49 -11.81
C ILE A 309 -14.82 -12.65 -13.06
N ALA A 310 -15.17 -11.37 -12.98
CA ALA A 310 -14.82 -10.39 -13.99
C ALA A 310 -13.35 -9.96 -13.79
N ARG A 311 -12.51 -10.17 -14.79
CA ARG A 311 -11.09 -9.83 -14.72
C ARG A 311 -10.82 -8.45 -15.30
N HIS A 312 -9.64 -7.90 -15.00
CA HIS A 312 -9.16 -6.66 -15.61
C HIS A 312 -9.39 -6.66 -17.13
N GLY A 313 -9.87 -5.54 -17.66
CA GLY A 313 -10.15 -5.38 -19.09
C GLY A 313 -11.52 -5.86 -19.57
N SER A 314 -12.29 -6.63 -18.76
CA SER A 314 -13.65 -7.04 -19.11
C SER A 314 -14.52 -5.82 -19.41
N ARG A 315 -15.33 -5.88 -20.49
CA ARG A 315 -16.19 -4.75 -20.90
C ARG A 315 -17.40 -4.63 -19.97
N VAL A 316 -17.69 -3.41 -19.56
CA VAL A 316 -18.91 -3.06 -18.85
C VAL A 316 -19.91 -2.48 -19.86
N GLN A 317 -21.15 -2.92 -19.80
CA GLN A 317 -22.23 -2.51 -20.70
C GLN A 317 -23.46 -2.08 -19.89
N ILE A 318 -24.27 -1.21 -20.51
CA ILE A 318 -25.62 -0.87 -20.07
C ILE A 318 -26.51 -0.87 -21.32
N ASN A 319 -27.59 -1.66 -21.29
CA ASN A 319 -28.50 -1.81 -22.41
C ASN A 319 -27.76 -2.15 -23.73
N GLY A 320 -26.79 -3.05 -23.66
CA GLY A 320 -25.99 -3.49 -24.80
C GLY A 320 -24.94 -2.49 -25.33
N LYS A 321 -24.84 -1.31 -24.71
CA LYS A 321 -23.84 -0.30 -25.10
C LYS A 321 -22.65 -0.32 -24.12
N VAL A 322 -21.44 -0.26 -24.65
CA VAL A 322 -20.22 -0.17 -23.82
C VAL A 322 -20.27 1.11 -23.00
N ALA A 323 -20.18 0.94 -21.68
CA ALA A 323 -20.25 2.01 -20.68
C ALA A 323 -18.96 2.14 -19.87
N GLY A 324 -18.05 1.14 -19.96
CA GLY A 324 -16.82 1.16 -19.18
C GLY A 324 -16.00 -0.12 -19.28
N ARG A 325 -15.09 -0.28 -18.30
CA ARG A 325 -14.16 -1.42 -18.23
C ARG A 325 -13.85 -1.79 -16.79
N VAL A 326 -13.78 -3.08 -16.50
CA VAL A 326 -13.34 -3.63 -15.22
C VAL A 326 -11.85 -3.33 -14.99
N THR A 327 -11.52 -2.82 -13.82
CA THR A 327 -10.14 -2.56 -13.39
C THR A 327 -9.59 -3.69 -12.53
N SER A 328 -10.37 -4.16 -11.56
CA SER A 328 -10.03 -5.30 -10.72
C SER A 328 -11.26 -6.15 -10.46
N GLY A 329 -11.04 -7.46 -10.30
CA GLY A 329 -12.13 -8.35 -9.92
C GLY A 329 -11.61 -9.69 -9.42
N SER A 330 -12.23 -10.18 -8.34
CA SER A 330 -11.88 -11.43 -7.70
C SER A 330 -13.08 -12.04 -6.98
N TYR A 331 -12.91 -13.28 -6.56
CA TYR A 331 -13.77 -13.88 -5.55
C TYR A 331 -13.38 -13.32 -4.17
N SER A 332 -14.35 -12.85 -3.41
CA SER A 332 -14.19 -12.44 -2.02
C SER A 332 -14.38 -13.62 -1.08
N PRO A 333 -13.35 -14.10 -0.39
CA PRO A 333 -13.48 -15.19 0.57
C PRO A 333 -14.35 -14.81 1.78
N THR A 334 -14.28 -13.56 2.23
CA THR A 334 -15.08 -13.06 3.37
C THR A 334 -16.57 -12.98 3.02
N LEU A 335 -16.92 -12.41 1.88
CA LEU A 335 -18.31 -12.18 1.48
C LEU A 335 -18.92 -13.37 0.72
N LYS A 336 -18.07 -14.31 0.26
CA LYS A 336 -18.45 -15.47 -0.58
C LYS A 336 -19.12 -15.07 -1.89
N LYS A 337 -18.67 -13.95 -2.48
CA LYS A 337 -19.21 -13.33 -3.67
C LYS A 337 -18.13 -12.95 -4.65
N SER A 338 -18.47 -12.79 -5.91
CA SER A 338 -17.58 -12.23 -6.92
C SER A 338 -17.75 -10.71 -6.94
N ILE A 339 -16.70 -9.99 -6.58
CA ILE A 339 -16.67 -8.53 -6.48
C ILE A 339 -15.62 -7.94 -7.40
N GLY A 340 -15.75 -6.65 -7.69
CA GLY A 340 -14.73 -5.94 -8.46
C GLY A 340 -14.99 -4.44 -8.51
N MET A 341 -14.04 -3.75 -9.14
CA MET A 341 -14.12 -2.33 -9.46
C MET A 341 -14.08 -2.12 -10.97
N CYS A 342 -14.76 -1.10 -11.45
CA CYS A 342 -14.74 -0.73 -12.86
C CYS A 342 -14.85 0.78 -13.04
N PHE A 343 -14.23 1.30 -14.08
CA PHE A 343 -14.54 2.63 -14.56
C PHE A 343 -15.80 2.60 -15.40
N VAL A 344 -16.66 3.59 -15.15
CA VAL A 344 -17.86 3.87 -15.97
C VAL A 344 -17.93 5.35 -16.28
N SER A 345 -18.68 5.72 -17.31
CA SER A 345 -19.04 7.12 -17.58
C SER A 345 -19.74 7.74 -16.36
N PRO A 346 -19.50 9.01 -16.02
CA PRO A 346 -20.16 9.67 -14.90
C PRO A 346 -21.68 9.60 -14.96
N SER A 347 -22.27 9.66 -16.17
CA SER A 347 -23.71 9.56 -16.38
C SER A 347 -24.34 8.23 -15.96
N VAL A 348 -23.55 7.16 -15.89
CA VAL A 348 -24.02 5.81 -15.51
C VAL A 348 -23.54 5.37 -14.13
N SER A 349 -22.75 6.18 -13.45
CA SER A 349 -22.20 5.83 -12.13
C SER A 349 -23.27 5.69 -11.03
N SER A 350 -24.50 6.16 -11.27
CA SER A 350 -25.66 6.03 -10.39
C SER A 350 -26.62 4.89 -10.80
N ALA A 351 -26.30 4.14 -11.86
CA ALA A 351 -27.10 2.97 -12.25
C ALA A 351 -27.08 1.92 -11.12
N GLN A 352 -28.16 1.17 -10.98
CA GLN A 352 -28.22 0.08 -9.99
C GLN A 352 -27.59 -1.20 -10.52
N GLU A 353 -27.76 -1.47 -11.82
CA GLU A 353 -27.27 -2.68 -12.49
C GLU A 353 -26.44 -2.32 -13.73
N ILE A 354 -25.46 -3.15 -13.99
CA ILE A 354 -24.62 -3.17 -15.18
C ILE A 354 -24.49 -4.59 -15.71
N GLU A 355 -24.06 -4.72 -16.92
CA GLU A 355 -23.75 -5.98 -17.59
C GLU A 355 -22.24 -6.06 -17.80
N ILE A 356 -21.63 -7.22 -17.54
CA ILE A 356 -20.20 -7.43 -17.74
C ILE A 356 -19.98 -8.59 -18.69
N ASP A 357 -19.20 -8.34 -19.73
CA ASP A 357 -18.75 -9.36 -20.67
C ASP A 357 -17.56 -10.14 -20.04
N ILE A 358 -17.81 -11.39 -19.68
CA ILE A 358 -16.82 -12.31 -19.12
C ILE A 358 -16.64 -13.46 -20.11
N GLY A 359 -15.56 -13.41 -20.89
CA GLY A 359 -15.22 -14.44 -21.87
C GLY A 359 -16.26 -14.59 -22.99
N GLY A 360 -16.87 -13.50 -23.47
CA GLY A 360 -17.85 -13.46 -24.54
C GLY A 360 -19.29 -13.77 -24.09
N LYS A 361 -19.54 -13.88 -22.78
CA LYS A 361 -20.89 -14.02 -22.21
C LYS A 361 -21.19 -12.85 -21.29
N ILE A 362 -22.43 -12.38 -21.35
CA ILE A 362 -22.93 -11.25 -20.57
C ILE A 362 -23.47 -11.74 -19.25
N TYR A 363 -23.00 -11.13 -18.15
CA TYR A 363 -23.41 -11.43 -16.78
C TYR A 363 -23.95 -10.16 -16.10
N ARG A 364 -25.09 -10.31 -15.45
CA ARG A 364 -25.68 -9.21 -14.66
C ARG A 364 -24.86 -8.95 -13.42
N SER A 365 -24.65 -7.68 -13.12
CA SER A 365 -23.86 -7.24 -11.98
C SER A 365 -24.53 -6.03 -11.34
N LYS A 366 -24.47 -5.96 -10.01
CA LYS A 366 -25.02 -4.85 -9.24
C LYS A 366 -23.93 -3.86 -8.90
N ILE A 367 -24.12 -2.57 -9.15
CA ILE A 367 -23.24 -1.51 -8.63
C ILE A 367 -23.42 -1.45 -7.10
N THR A 368 -22.30 -1.40 -6.39
CA THR A 368 -22.29 -1.26 -4.93
C THR A 368 -22.22 0.22 -4.53
N PRO A 369 -22.78 0.60 -3.36
CA PRO A 369 -22.75 1.99 -2.89
C PRO A 369 -21.35 2.56 -2.68
N SER A 370 -20.36 1.69 -2.56
CA SER A 370 -18.96 2.02 -2.31
C SER A 370 -18.04 1.02 -3.00
N THR A 371 -16.82 1.43 -3.32
CA THR A 371 -15.74 0.52 -3.71
C THR A 371 -15.23 -0.31 -2.52
N ARG A 372 -15.55 0.07 -1.30
CA ARG A 372 -15.22 -0.67 -0.08
C ARG A 372 -16.32 -1.69 0.23
N PHE A 373 -16.01 -2.97 0.02
CA PHE A 373 -16.95 -4.10 0.21
C PHE A 373 -16.92 -4.63 1.64
N TYR A 374 -15.78 -4.56 2.29
CA TYR A 374 -15.55 -5.03 3.65
C TYR A 374 -15.18 -3.87 4.57
N LYS A 375 -15.77 -3.85 5.77
CA LYS A 375 -15.38 -2.97 6.87
C LYS A 375 -15.04 -3.85 8.06
N ARG A 376 -13.89 -3.62 8.66
CA ARG A 376 -13.51 -4.21 9.94
C ARG A 376 -14.59 -3.90 10.99
N LYS A 377 -14.98 -4.92 11.77
CA LYS A 377 -15.93 -4.80 12.88
C LYS A 377 -15.32 -4.09 14.08
#